data_643ccee71b2bca0408c7a7c0df25e2ff
#
_entry.id   643ccee71b2bca0408c7a7c0df25e2ff
#
_cell.length_a   1.000
_cell.length_b   1.000
_cell.length_c   1.000
_cell.angle_alpha   90.00
_cell.angle_beta   90.00
_cell.angle_gamma   90.00
#
_symmetry.space_group_name_H-M   'P 1'
#
loop_
_entity.id
_entity.type
_entity.pdbx_description
1 polymer ?
#
loop_
_entity_poly.entity_id
_entity_poly.type
_entity_poly.pdbx_seq_one_letter_code
_entity_poly.pdbx_strand_id
1 'polypeptide(L)'
;HRTMIRIITFLYQWLIAMPILLILTILTALTTLIGCRLGNGNFWGYYPAHTWSRLFCILSLVRIEVRGRENIDKNTSYVFVSNHQGAYDIFLIYGYLNHNFKWMMKKSLRNIPFVGSACAAAGHIFVDNSTPGRLKETLQKAETTLQNGMSLVVFPEGARTWTGAMRPFKRGAYQLAV
;
A
#
# COMPACT_ATOMS: atom_id res chain seq x y z
N HIS A 1 -33.73 -16.11 0.17
CA HIS A 1 -32.94 -15.29 1.10
C HIS A 1 -31.53 -15.00 0.58
N ARG A 2 -30.72 -16.00 0.20
CA ARG A 2 -29.34 -15.82 -0.27
C ARG A 2 -29.24 -15.00 -1.58
N THR A 3 -30.17 -15.20 -2.52
CA THR A 3 -30.20 -14.46 -3.80
C THR A 3 -30.51 -12.98 -3.56
N MET A 4 -31.47 -12.67 -2.71
CA MET A 4 -31.84 -11.29 -2.37
C MET A 4 -30.68 -10.55 -1.71
N ILE A 5 -29.97 -11.17 -0.76
CA ILE A 5 -28.79 -10.57 -0.12
C ILE A 5 -27.70 -10.28 -1.16
N ARG A 6 -27.45 -11.19 -2.10
CA ARG A 6 -26.48 -10.99 -3.19
C ARG A 6 -26.84 -9.79 -4.08
N ILE A 7 -28.10 -9.66 -4.44
CA ILE A 7 -28.59 -8.53 -5.25
C ILE A 7 -28.43 -7.21 -4.49
N ILE A 8 -28.83 -7.15 -3.22
CA ILE A 8 -28.68 -5.96 -2.39
C ILE A 8 -27.22 -5.58 -2.24
N THR A 9 -26.34 -6.56 -1.95
CA THR A 9 -24.89 -6.31 -1.86
C THR A 9 -24.31 -5.81 -3.16
N PHE A 10 -24.70 -6.41 -4.29
CA PHE A 10 -24.25 -5.97 -5.61
C PHE A 10 -24.69 -4.54 -5.91
N LEU A 11 -25.96 -4.20 -5.66
CA LEU A 11 -26.48 -2.84 -5.86
C LEU A 11 -25.75 -1.83 -4.95
N TYR A 12 -25.55 -2.17 -3.69
CA TYR A 12 -24.77 -1.33 -2.76
C TYR A 12 -23.35 -1.09 -3.28
N GLN A 13 -22.64 -2.14 -3.68
CA GLN A 13 -21.27 -2.04 -4.16
C GLN A 13 -21.16 -1.12 -5.39
N TRP A 14 -22.04 -1.27 -6.37
CA TRP A 14 -21.94 -0.55 -7.63
C TRP A 14 -22.57 0.83 -7.60
N LEU A 15 -23.67 1.04 -6.86
CA LEU A 15 -24.39 2.30 -6.84
C LEU A 15 -23.93 3.26 -5.73
N ILE A 16 -23.37 2.71 -4.64
CA ILE A 16 -22.99 3.51 -3.46
C ILE A 16 -21.48 3.42 -3.23
N ALA A 17 -20.93 2.23 -2.96
CA ALA A 17 -19.55 2.08 -2.54
C ALA A 17 -18.55 2.49 -3.63
N MET A 18 -18.72 2.02 -4.86
CA MET A 18 -17.80 2.32 -5.97
C MET A 18 -17.74 3.79 -6.36
N PRO A 19 -18.86 4.53 -6.53
CA PRO A 19 -18.82 5.97 -6.79
C PRO A 19 -18.14 6.76 -5.68
N ILE A 20 -18.46 6.46 -4.42
CA ILE A 20 -17.84 7.11 -3.26
C ILE A 20 -16.34 6.82 -3.24
N LEU A 21 -15.94 5.58 -3.45
CA LEU A 21 -14.53 5.17 -3.46
C LEU A 21 -13.74 5.86 -4.58
N LEU A 22 -14.33 6.00 -5.77
CA LEU A 22 -13.70 6.72 -6.88
C LEU A 22 -13.43 8.19 -6.51
N ILE A 23 -14.41 8.88 -5.95
CA ILE A 23 -14.28 10.27 -5.48
C ILE A 23 -13.21 10.36 -4.39
N LEU A 24 -13.26 9.49 -3.39
CA LEU A 24 -12.27 9.45 -2.30
C LEU A 24 -10.85 9.18 -2.82
N THR A 25 -10.70 8.33 -3.82
CA THR A 25 -9.39 8.02 -4.43
C THR A 25 -8.81 9.26 -5.11
N ILE A 26 -9.62 10.00 -5.89
CA ILE A 26 -9.18 11.23 -6.56
C ILE A 26 -8.83 12.31 -5.52
N LEU A 27 -9.67 12.52 -4.51
CA LEU A 27 -9.42 13.50 -3.45
C LEU A 27 -8.17 13.15 -2.64
N THR A 28 -7.96 11.88 -2.33
CA THR A 28 -6.76 11.39 -1.63
C THR A 28 -5.49 11.63 -2.46
N ALA A 29 -5.53 11.33 -3.75
CA ALA A 29 -4.41 11.56 -4.66
C ALA A 29 -4.06 13.06 -4.74
N LEU A 30 -5.04 13.93 -4.92
CA LEU A 30 -4.85 15.38 -4.96
C LEU A 30 -4.32 15.92 -3.63
N THR A 31 -4.88 15.50 -2.51
CA THR A 31 -4.43 15.90 -1.16
C THR A 31 -2.97 15.47 -0.93
N THR A 32 -2.61 14.25 -1.33
CA THR A 32 -1.23 13.75 -1.24
C THR A 32 -0.28 14.57 -2.11
N LEU A 33 -0.64 14.83 -3.36
CA LEU A 33 0.18 15.62 -4.29
C LEU A 33 0.44 17.03 -3.78
N ILE A 34 -0.61 17.71 -3.35
CA ILE A 34 -0.52 19.10 -2.85
C ILE A 34 0.22 19.12 -1.52
N GLY A 35 -0.17 18.25 -0.59
CA GLY A 35 0.41 18.19 0.74
C GLY A 35 1.90 17.84 0.73
N CYS A 36 2.35 16.91 -0.12
CA CYS A 36 3.76 16.57 -0.26
C CYS A 36 4.60 17.69 -0.88
N ARG A 37 3.99 18.56 -1.71
CA ARG A 37 4.68 19.71 -2.30
C ARG A 37 4.78 20.91 -1.36
N LEU A 38 3.74 21.16 -0.57
CA LEU A 38 3.61 22.35 0.28
C LEU A 38 3.99 22.10 1.74
N GLY A 39 4.04 20.86 2.17
CA GLY A 39 4.23 20.48 3.57
C GLY A 39 5.18 19.30 3.77
N ASN A 40 5.01 18.61 4.90
CA ASN A 40 5.82 17.45 5.26
C ASN A 40 5.45 16.23 4.42
N GLY A 41 6.36 15.79 3.54
CA GLY A 41 6.15 14.65 2.66
C GLY A 41 5.94 13.31 3.38
N ASN A 42 6.49 13.14 4.57
CA ASN A 42 6.26 11.92 5.37
C ASN A 42 4.86 11.89 5.99
N PHE A 43 4.32 13.05 6.35
CA PHE A 43 2.95 13.17 6.84
C PHE A 43 1.96 13.01 5.68
N TRP A 44 2.05 13.85 4.67
CA TRP A 44 1.09 13.90 3.56
C TRP A 44 1.21 12.70 2.60
N GLY A 45 2.36 12.05 2.59
CA GLY A 45 2.57 10.80 1.84
C GLY A 45 2.00 9.56 2.52
N TYR A 46 1.54 9.66 3.78
CA TYR A 46 1.02 8.53 4.54
C TYR A 46 -0.44 8.72 4.99
N TYR A 47 -0.74 9.79 5.73
CA TYR A 47 -2.02 9.93 6.43
C TYR A 47 -3.25 10.05 5.52
N PRO A 48 -3.24 10.75 4.37
CA PRO A 48 -4.36 10.73 3.46
C PRO A 48 -4.69 9.32 2.95
N ALA A 49 -3.69 8.56 2.55
CA ALA A 49 -3.86 7.19 2.07
C ALA A 49 -4.23 6.21 3.20
N HIS A 50 -3.74 6.43 4.42
CA HIS A 50 -4.17 5.70 5.61
C HIS A 50 -5.67 5.89 5.86
N THR A 51 -6.15 7.12 5.83
CA THR A 51 -7.58 7.43 5.99
C THR A 51 -8.41 6.85 4.85
N TRP A 52 -7.97 7.00 3.61
CA TRP A 52 -8.60 6.43 2.43
C TRP A 52 -8.74 4.90 2.54
N SER A 53 -7.70 4.22 2.99
CA SER A 53 -7.70 2.76 3.18
C SER A 53 -8.70 2.32 4.26
N ARG A 54 -8.81 3.04 5.36
CA ARG A 54 -9.81 2.78 6.40
C ARG A 54 -11.23 2.99 5.89
N LEU A 55 -11.47 4.07 5.16
CA LEU A 55 -12.78 4.33 4.55
C LEU A 55 -13.16 3.26 3.53
N PHE A 56 -12.19 2.78 2.75
CA PHE A 56 -12.39 1.64 1.85
C PHE A 56 -12.87 0.40 2.62
N CYS A 57 -12.20 0.04 3.70
CA CYS A 57 -12.57 -1.12 4.51
C CYS A 57 -13.97 -0.96 5.14
N ILE A 58 -14.31 0.24 5.61
CA ILE A 58 -15.64 0.53 6.15
C ILE A 58 -16.71 0.39 5.07
N LEU A 59 -16.50 0.99 3.89
CA LEU A 59 -17.43 0.89 2.75
C LEU A 59 -17.58 -0.56 2.25
N SER A 60 -16.54 -1.36 2.40
CA SER A 60 -16.57 -2.79 2.04
C SER A 60 -17.29 -3.66 3.07
N LEU A 61 -17.73 -3.07 4.20
CA LEU A 61 -18.42 -3.77 5.30
C LEU A 61 -17.61 -4.94 5.88
N VAL A 62 -16.29 -4.82 5.88
CA VAL A 62 -15.37 -5.87 6.37
C VAL A 62 -15.02 -5.60 7.82
N ARG A 63 -15.19 -6.61 8.66
CA ARG A 63 -14.70 -6.57 10.05
C ARG A 63 -13.21 -6.92 10.06
N ILE A 64 -12.41 -6.05 10.66
CA ILE A 64 -10.95 -6.18 10.72
C ILE A 64 -10.54 -6.41 12.17
N GLU A 65 -9.69 -7.40 12.37
CA GLU A 65 -9.03 -7.69 13.64
C GLU A 65 -7.51 -7.64 13.40
N VAL A 66 -6.81 -6.89 14.25
CA VAL A 66 -5.35 -6.76 14.18
C VAL A 66 -4.76 -7.30 15.48
N ARG A 67 -3.81 -8.21 15.36
CA ARG A 67 -3.08 -8.81 16.48
C ARG A 67 -1.59 -8.58 16.33
N GLY A 68 -0.85 -8.52 17.45
CA GLY A 68 0.61 -8.43 17.45
C GLY A 68 1.17 -7.02 17.26
N ARG A 69 0.36 -5.95 17.37
CA ARG A 69 0.85 -4.56 17.27
C ARG A 69 1.87 -4.22 18.35
N GLU A 70 1.76 -4.83 19.49
CA GLU A 70 2.66 -4.69 20.64
C GLU A 70 4.10 -5.10 20.29
N ASN A 71 4.30 -5.87 19.24
CA ASN A 71 5.63 -6.30 18.77
C ASN A 71 6.34 -5.25 17.90
N ILE A 72 5.67 -4.13 17.56
CA ILE A 72 6.20 -3.08 16.69
C ILE A 72 6.57 -1.86 17.53
N ASP A 73 7.87 -1.56 17.59
CA ASP A 73 8.35 -0.29 18.15
C ASP A 73 8.13 0.84 17.14
N LYS A 74 7.51 1.93 17.61
CA LYS A 74 7.19 3.09 16.76
C LYS A 74 8.42 3.84 16.26
N ASN A 75 9.55 3.71 16.94
CA ASN A 75 10.78 4.46 16.65
C ASN A 75 11.80 3.65 15.83
N THR A 76 11.45 2.42 15.45
CA THR A 76 12.34 1.54 14.70
C THR A 76 11.92 1.48 13.23
N SER A 77 12.89 1.54 12.32
CA SER A 77 12.68 1.28 10.90
C SER A 77 12.60 -0.23 10.66
N TYR A 78 11.56 -0.65 9.94
CA TYR A 78 11.32 -2.05 9.60
C TYR A 78 11.23 -2.26 8.11
N VAL A 79 11.60 -3.44 7.68
CA VAL A 79 11.15 -4.01 6.41
C VAL A 79 10.00 -4.96 6.71
N PHE A 80 8.77 -4.47 6.55
CA PHE A 80 7.58 -5.29 6.71
C PHE A 80 7.38 -6.17 5.48
N VAL A 81 7.31 -7.45 5.70
CA VAL A 81 7.15 -8.46 4.66
C VAL A 81 5.81 -9.15 4.84
N SER A 82 4.98 -9.15 3.83
CA SER A 82 3.65 -9.77 3.86
C SER A 82 3.41 -10.63 2.63
N ASN A 83 2.64 -11.70 2.78
CA ASN A 83 2.06 -12.42 1.65
C ASN A 83 1.07 -11.52 0.88
N HIS A 84 0.87 -11.79 -0.40
CA HIS A 84 0.01 -10.98 -1.26
C HIS A 84 -1.03 -11.84 -1.98
N GLN A 85 -2.24 -11.86 -1.44
CA GLN A 85 -3.33 -12.68 -1.97
C GLN A 85 -4.40 -11.87 -2.72
N GLY A 86 -4.53 -10.59 -2.43
CA GLY A 86 -5.54 -9.76 -3.07
C GLY A 86 -5.29 -8.26 -2.97
N ALA A 87 -6.13 -7.48 -3.63
CA ALA A 87 -6.07 -6.01 -3.55
C ALA A 87 -6.38 -5.49 -2.14
N TYR A 88 -7.15 -6.24 -1.35
CA TYR A 88 -7.47 -5.89 0.04
C TYR A 88 -6.24 -5.77 0.93
N ASP A 89 -5.18 -6.53 0.68
CA ASP A 89 -3.94 -6.51 1.47
C ASP A 89 -3.36 -5.09 1.57
N ILE A 90 -3.43 -4.32 0.47
CA ILE A 90 -2.95 -2.94 0.43
C ILE A 90 -3.73 -2.06 1.41
N PHE A 91 -5.06 -2.16 1.39
CA PHE A 91 -5.93 -1.37 2.27
C PHE A 91 -5.80 -1.78 3.73
N LEU A 92 -5.66 -3.09 4.00
CA LEU A 92 -5.47 -3.61 5.35
C LEU A 92 -4.16 -3.12 5.95
N ILE A 93 -3.07 -3.21 5.23
CA ILE A 93 -1.76 -2.77 5.71
C ILE A 93 -1.73 -1.25 5.86
N TYR A 94 -2.17 -0.50 4.86
CA TYR A 94 -2.17 0.96 4.90
C TYR A 94 -3.05 1.53 6.02
N GLY A 95 -4.22 0.97 6.19
CA GLY A 95 -5.20 1.45 7.16
C GLY A 95 -4.96 0.98 8.59
N TYR A 96 -4.29 -0.16 8.80
CA TYR A 96 -4.31 -0.82 10.11
C TYR A 96 -2.94 -1.23 10.66
N LEU A 97 -1.85 -1.12 9.91
CA LEU A 97 -0.51 -1.36 10.44
C LEU A 97 -0.13 -0.33 11.52
N ASN A 98 -0.65 0.89 11.40
CA ASN A 98 -0.40 1.98 12.35
C ASN A 98 1.09 2.34 12.53
N HIS A 99 1.87 2.19 11.49
CA HIS A 99 3.27 2.54 11.42
C HIS A 99 3.55 3.20 10.07
N ASN A 100 4.19 4.35 10.04
CA ASN A 100 4.48 5.06 8.78
C ASN A 100 5.50 4.28 7.96
N PHE A 101 5.25 4.14 6.69
CA PHE A 101 6.10 3.37 5.78
C PHE A 101 6.00 3.87 4.33
N LYS A 102 6.93 3.42 3.50
CA LYS A 102 6.86 3.54 2.04
C LYS A 102 6.65 2.17 1.43
N TRP A 103 5.84 2.12 0.38
CA TRP A 103 5.67 0.90 -0.40
C TRP A 103 6.85 0.66 -1.33
N MET A 104 7.26 -0.60 -1.45
CA MET A 104 7.98 -1.08 -2.63
C MET A 104 6.95 -1.67 -3.58
N MET A 105 6.70 -1.01 -4.70
CA MET A 105 5.62 -1.35 -5.61
C MET A 105 6.10 -1.55 -7.04
N LYS A 106 5.29 -2.24 -7.84
CA LYS A 106 5.58 -2.52 -9.24
C LYS A 106 5.68 -1.23 -10.05
N LYS A 107 6.72 -1.09 -10.88
CA LYS A 107 6.97 0.11 -11.72
C LYS A 107 5.76 0.50 -12.58
N SER A 108 5.01 -0.47 -13.10
CA SER A 108 3.83 -0.22 -13.93
C SER A 108 2.73 0.58 -13.23
N LEU A 109 2.67 0.57 -11.89
CA LEU A 109 1.68 1.33 -11.12
C LEU A 109 1.89 2.85 -11.24
N ARG A 110 3.08 3.29 -11.63
CA ARG A 110 3.37 4.70 -11.89
C ARG A 110 2.51 5.31 -13.01
N ASN A 111 2.03 4.48 -13.93
CA ASN A 111 1.26 4.90 -15.08
C ASN A 111 -0.25 5.03 -14.80
N ILE A 112 -0.71 4.68 -13.61
CA ILE A 112 -2.12 4.85 -13.23
C ILE A 112 -2.40 6.35 -13.02
N PRO A 113 -3.38 6.93 -13.74
CA PRO A 113 -3.72 8.35 -13.61
C PRO A 113 -4.00 8.74 -12.16
N PHE A 114 -3.53 9.91 -11.74
CA PHE A 114 -3.57 10.46 -10.38
C PHE A 114 -2.84 9.62 -9.33
N VAL A 115 -3.08 8.32 -9.27
CA VAL A 115 -2.52 7.40 -8.28
C VAL A 115 -1.00 7.29 -8.43
N GLY A 116 -0.49 7.09 -9.65
CA GLY A 116 0.95 6.98 -9.90
C GLY A 116 1.72 8.24 -9.51
N SER A 117 1.18 9.40 -9.82
CA SER A 117 1.77 10.69 -9.44
C SER A 117 1.74 10.92 -7.93
N ALA A 118 0.64 10.55 -7.26
CA ALA A 118 0.52 10.63 -5.81
C ALA A 118 1.51 9.69 -5.12
N CYS A 119 1.65 8.45 -5.60
CA CYS A 119 2.63 7.49 -5.08
C CYS A 119 4.07 7.98 -5.24
N ALA A 120 4.39 8.61 -6.37
CA ALA A 120 5.71 9.20 -6.60
C ALA A 120 5.97 10.38 -5.63
N ALA A 121 5.01 11.27 -5.47
CA ALA A 121 5.09 12.40 -4.53
C ALA A 121 5.20 11.94 -3.08
N ALA A 122 4.52 10.86 -2.71
CA ALA A 122 4.60 10.24 -1.39
C ALA A 122 5.93 9.57 -1.09
N GLY A 123 6.84 9.44 -2.07
CA GLY A 123 8.14 8.82 -1.92
C GLY A 123 8.12 7.29 -1.91
N HIS A 124 7.07 6.67 -2.45
CA HIS A 124 7.05 5.22 -2.65
C HIS A 124 8.09 4.79 -3.68
N ILE A 125 8.60 3.59 -3.54
CA ILE A 125 9.68 3.04 -4.36
C ILE A 125 9.10 2.16 -5.45
N PHE A 126 9.25 2.59 -6.70
CA PHE A 126 8.88 1.79 -7.86
C PHE A 126 10.01 0.82 -8.20
N VAL A 127 9.74 -0.46 -8.04
CA VAL A 127 10.72 -1.53 -8.28
C VAL A 127 10.91 -1.71 -9.79
N ASP A 128 12.12 -1.45 -10.26
CA ASP A 128 12.56 -1.67 -11.64
C ASP A 128 13.59 -2.79 -11.67
N ASN A 129 13.17 -3.96 -12.14
CA ASN A 129 14.00 -5.14 -12.30
C ASN A 129 14.29 -5.47 -13.78
N SER A 130 14.16 -4.49 -14.66
CA SER A 130 14.38 -4.66 -16.10
C SER A 130 15.83 -4.96 -16.44
N THR A 131 16.76 -4.42 -15.66
CA THR A 131 18.20 -4.70 -15.76
C THR A 131 18.82 -4.80 -14.36
N PRO A 132 19.99 -5.48 -14.21
CA PRO A 132 20.68 -5.55 -12.92
C PRO A 132 21.03 -4.16 -12.36
N GLY A 133 21.41 -3.21 -13.21
CA GLY A 133 21.70 -1.83 -12.80
C GLY A 133 20.47 -1.12 -12.22
N ARG A 134 19.31 -1.24 -12.86
CA ARG A 134 18.05 -0.66 -12.39
C ARG A 134 17.60 -1.27 -11.06
N LEU A 135 17.77 -2.58 -10.91
CA LEU A 135 17.48 -3.25 -9.65
C LEU A 135 18.40 -2.72 -8.55
N LYS A 136 19.70 -2.54 -8.82
CA LYS A 136 20.65 -1.97 -7.87
C LYS A 136 20.24 -0.56 -7.44
N GLU A 137 19.86 0.32 -8.36
CA GLU A 137 19.34 1.66 -8.07
C GLU A 137 18.09 1.60 -7.16
N THR A 138 17.18 0.66 -7.43
CA THR A 138 15.98 0.44 -6.60
C THR A 138 16.35 0.05 -5.17
N LEU A 139 17.28 -0.88 -5.00
CA LEU A 139 17.74 -1.33 -3.69
C LEU A 139 18.47 -0.23 -2.93
N GLN A 140 19.33 0.56 -3.57
CA GLN A 140 19.97 1.73 -2.96
C GLN A 140 18.96 2.77 -2.45
N LYS A 141 17.90 3.02 -3.21
CA LYS A 141 16.79 3.88 -2.76
C LYS A 141 16.11 3.33 -1.51
N ALA A 142 15.88 2.03 -1.47
CA ALA A 142 15.26 1.35 -0.34
C ALA A 142 16.15 1.44 0.92
N GLU A 143 17.45 1.18 0.79
CA GLU A 143 18.43 1.34 1.86
C GLU A 143 18.47 2.76 2.41
N THR A 144 18.56 3.77 1.53
CA THR A 144 18.54 5.18 1.93
C THR A 144 17.26 5.54 2.68
N THR A 145 16.13 5.02 2.26
CA THR A 145 14.82 5.23 2.92
C THR A 145 14.84 4.67 4.35
N LEU A 146 15.36 3.45 4.53
CA LEU A 146 15.50 2.82 5.84
C LEU A 146 16.49 3.56 6.74
N GLN A 147 17.65 3.95 6.23
CA GLN A 147 18.67 4.71 6.94
C GLN A 147 18.15 6.07 7.42
N ASN A 148 17.24 6.69 6.68
CA ASN A 148 16.57 7.92 7.06
C ASN A 148 15.42 7.71 8.09
N GLY A 149 15.29 6.54 8.66
CA GLY A 149 14.32 6.24 9.72
C GLY A 149 12.92 5.85 9.23
N MET A 150 12.72 5.69 7.91
CA MET A 150 11.43 5.30 7.34
C MET A 150 11.38 3.79 7.13
N SER A 151 10.24 3.19 7.46
CA SER A 151 9.99 1.76 7.21
C SER A 151 9.56 1.51 5.77
N LEU A 152 9.71 0.27 5.32
CA LEU A 152 9.26 -0.22 4.02
C LEU A 152 8.26 -1.35 4.18
N VAL A 153 7.30 -1.43 3.26
CA VAL A 153 6.43 -2.60 3.09
C VAL A 153 6.67 -3.20 1.71
N VAL A 154 6.88 -4.51 1.69
CA VAL A 154 7.16 -5.25 0.48
C VAL A 154 6.35 -6.54 0.42
N PHE A 155 5.86 -6.88 -0.76
CA PHE A 155 5.30 -8.18 -1.07
C PHE A 155 6.36 -9.03 -1.78
N PRO A 156 7.05 -9.94 -1.07
CA PRO A 156 8.20 -10.65 -1.63
C PRO A 156 7.82 -11.66 -2.70
N GLU A 157 6.57 -12.04 -2.80
CA GLU A 157 6.02 -12.86 -3.89
C GLU A 157 6.06 -12.14 -5.25
N GLY A 158 6.12 -10.81 -5.26
CA GLY A 158 6.17 -9.97 -6.45
C GLY A 158 4.86 -9.88 -7.23
N ALA A 159 3.89 -10.74 -7.00
CA ALA A 159 2.56 -10.72 -7.62
C ALA A 159 1.55 -11.50 -6.75
N ARG A 160 0.27 -11.16 -6.91
CA ARG A 160 -0.85 -11.86 -6.28
C ARG A 160 -0.93 -13.31 -6.75
N THR A 161 -1.44 -14.20 -5.90
CA THR A 161 -1.79 -15.56 -6.28
C THR A 161 -3.31 -15.69 -6.41
N TRP A 162 -3.75 -16.41 -7.43
CA TRP A 162 -5.17 -16.72 -7.66
C TRP A 162 -5.57 -18.05 -7.03
N THR A 163 -4.58 -18.85 -6.62
CA THR A 163 -4.77 -20.19 -6.06
C THR A 163 -4.84 -20.22 -4.54
N GLY A 164 -4.59 -19.08 -3.87
CA GLY A 164 -4.45 -19.00 -2.41
C GLY A 164 -3.16 -19.58 -1.85
N ALA A 165 -2.33 -20.20 -2.68
CA ALA A 165 -1.02 -20.71 -2.27
C ALA A 165 0.04 -19.60 -2.34
N MET A 166 0.88 -19.46 -1.31
CA MET A 166 2.00 -18.52 -1.30
C MET A 166 3.04 -18.92 -2.36
N ARG A 167 3.54 -17.91 -3.09
CA ARG A 167 4.68 -18.08 -3.99
C ARG A 167 5.98 -18.02 -3.22
N PRO A 168 7.08 -18.57 -3.78
CA PRO A 168 8.40 -18.41 -3.20
C PRO A 168 8.76 -16.94 -3.02
N PHE A 169 9.30 -16.59 -1.86
CA PHE A 169 9.70 -15.23 -1.53
C PHE A 169 11.03 -14.88 -2.21
N LYS A 170 11.07 -13.72 -2.85
CA LYS A 170 12.27 -13.19 -3.47
C LYS A 170 13.25 -12.68 -2.42
N ARG A 171 14.54 -12.93 -2.60
CA ARG A 171 15.60 -12.60 -1.63
C ARG A 171 15.78 -11.10 -1.36
N GLY A 172 15.40 -10.23 -2.31
CA GLY A 172 15.64 -8.79 -2.20
C GLY A 172 15.08 -8.13 -0.94
N ALA A 173 13.91 -8.58 -0.45
CA ALA A 173 13.33 -8.05 0.79
C ALA A 173 14.20 -8.36 2.02
N TYR A 174 14.78 -9.54 2.07
CA TYR A 174 15.64 -9.98 3.18
C TYR A 174 17.00 -9.29 3.15
N GLN A 175 17.54 -9.01 1.96
CA GLN A 175 18.80 -8.28 1.81
C GLN A 175 18.72 -6.84 2.32
N LEU A 176 17.53 -6.25 2.33
CA LEU A 176 17.30 -4.89 2.86
C LEU A 176 17.20 -4.87 4.40
N ALA A 177 16.98 -6.01 5.04
CA ALA A 177 16.81 -6.10 6.49
C ALA A 177 18.11 -6.45 7.24
N VAL A 178 19.19 -6.75 6.51
CA VAL A 178 20.52 -7.09 7.02
C VAL A 178 21.48 -5.95 6.73
#